data_8ed480ed48d8a2170465a62113431047
#
_entry.id   8ed480ed48d8a2170465a62113431047
#
_cell.length_a   1.000
_cell.length_b   1.000
_cell.length_c   1.000
_cell.angle_alpha   90.00
_cell.angle_beta   90.00
_cell.angle_gamma   90.00
#
_symmetry.space_group_name_H-M   'P 1'
#
loop_
_entity.id
_entity.type
_entity.pdbx_description
1 polymer ?
#
loop_
_entity_poly.entity_id
_entity_poly.type
_entity_poly.pdbx_seq_one_letter_code
_entity_poly.pdbx_strand_id
1 'polypeptide(L)'
;MFKNSMVTLLSVVLLGAGVVGCGQSGPKMYIVKGTVTHNGKPVSKLQVTMIPDDLKTKAESMGITDDQGKFDLMVGSVPGVFPGPHTFTAIDPLAAVGGQTSNDPDYVEVCKKYAPGSSPLKFDIQKNESNLEVKLD
;
A
#
# COMPACT_ATOMS: atom_id res chain seq x y z
N MET A 1 -61.15 55.88 -13.00
CA MET A 1 -60.04 56.70 -12.56
C MET A 1 -59.27 55.99 -11.54
N PHE A 2 -57.98 55.82 -11.80
CA PHE A 2 -56.97 55.37 -10.88
C PHE A 2 -56.65 53.93 -10.95
N LYS A 3 -55.82 53.61 -11.67
CA LYS A 3 -54.36 53.63 -11.70
C LYS A 3 -53.74 53.28 -10.39
N ASN A 4 -53.53 52.09 -10.21
CA ASN A 4 -52.50 51.66 -9.28
C ASN A 4 -51.51 50.72 -9.98
N SER A 5 -50.41 51.30 -10.26
CA SER A 5 -49.21 50.58 -10.62
C SER A 5 -48.73 49.79 -9.41
N MET A 6 -48.86 48.55 -9.49
CA MET A 6 -48.26 47.65 -8.50
C MET A 6 -46.94 47.13 -9.06
N VAL A 7 -45.90 47.73 -8.60
CA VAL A 7 -44.54 47.28 -8.88
C VAL A 7 -44.28 46.04 -8.07
N THR A 8 -44.30 44.91 -8.75
CA THR A 8 -43.95 43.65 -8.14
C THR A 8 -42.45 43.54 -8.15
N LEU A 9 -41.86 43.69 -6.99
CA LEU A 9 -40.45 43.43 -6.76
C LEU A 9 -40.22 41.92 -6.75
N LEU A 10 -39.67 41.43 -7.80
CA LEU A 10 -39.26 40.03 -7.90
C LEU A 10 -37.89 39.83 -7.23
N SER A 11 -37.92 39.42 -5.97
CA SER A 11 -36.69 39.02 -5.25
C SER A 11 -36.21 37.70 -5.77
N VAL A 12 -35.20 37.73 -6.59
CA VAL A 12 -34.46 36.54 -6.97
C VAL A 12 -33.56 36.11 -5.82
N VAL A 13 -33.97 35.12 -5.08
CA VAL A 13 -33.14 34.45 -4.10
C VAL A 13 -32.24 33.50 -4.85
N LEU A 14 -31.00 33.89 -5.06
CA LEU A 14 -29.95 33.02 -5.59
C LEU A 14 -29.54 32.05 -4.49
N LEU A 15 -30.12 30.85 -4.49
CA LEU A 15 -29.59 29.74 -3.69
C LEU A 15 -28.25 29.33 -4.26
N GLY A 16 -27.20 29.81 -3.64
CA GLY A 16 -25.86 29.27 -3.84
C GLY A 16 -25.81 27.84 -3.34
N ALA A 17 -25.89 26.89 -4.26
CA ALA A 17 -25.59 25.52 -3.97
C ALA A 17 -24.09 25.42 -3.66
N GLY A 18 -23.76 25.45 -2.38
CA GLY A 18 -22.44 25.10 -1.90
C GLY A 18 -22.18 23.64 -2.22
N VAL A 19 -21.39 23.38 -3.23
CA VAL A 19 -20.85 22.05 -3.49
C VAL A 19 -19.89 21.76 -2.33
N VAL A 20 -20.42 21.12 -1.28
CA VAL A 20 -19.57 20.50 -0.27
C VAL A 20 -18.92 19.34 -0.97
N GLY A 21 -17.74 19.55 -1.52
CA GLY A 21 -16.89 18.51 -2.00
C GLY A 21 -16.55 17.60 -0.82
N CYS A 22 -17.12 16.41 -0.79
CA CYS A 22 -16.65 15.34 0.09
C CYS A 22 -15.26 14.94 -0.36
N GLY A 23 -14.23 15.68 0.07
CA GLY A 23 -12.87 15.22 0.05
C GLY A 23 -12.76 14.10 1.07
N GLN A 24 -12.83 12.86 0.64
CA GLN A 24 -12.40 11.75 1.46
C GLN A 24 -10.89 11.85 1.59
N SER A 25 -10.43 12.55 2.61
CA SER A 25 -9.07 12.44 3.07
C SER A 25 -8.97 11.14 3.86
N GLY A 26 -8.78 10.02 3.15
CA GLY A 26 -8.33 8.79 3.77
C GLY A 26 -6.96 8.99 4.41
N PRO A 27 -6.49 8.05 5.25
CA PRO A 27 -5.16 8.13 5.82
C PRO A 27 -4.13 8.22 4.68
N LYS A 28 -3.13 9.06 4.88
CA LYS A 28 -2.05 9.24 3.89
C LYS A 28 -1.30 7.92 3.73
N MET A 29 -1.19 7.46 2.49
CA MET A 29 -0.37 6.31 2.11
C MET A 29 0.54 6.67 0.94
N TYR A 30 1.65 5.98 0.82
CA TYR A 30 2.59 6.13 -0.28
C TYR A 30 2.58 4.90 -1.16
N ILE A 31 2.59 5.09 -2.46
CA ILE A 31 2.72 3.99 -3.42
C ILE A 31 4.13 3.44 -3.34
N VAL A 32 4.24 2.15 -3.08
CA VAL A 32 5.53 1.45 -3.01
C VAL A 32 5.52 0.27 -3.96
N LYS A 33 6.44 0.31 -4.89
CA LYS A 33 6.73 -0.75 -5.87
C LYS A 33 8.21 -1.05 -5.81
N GLY A 34 8.58 -2.29 -6.01
CA GLY A 34 9.98 -2.65 -5.94
C GLY A 34 10.33 -3.96 -6.61
N THR A 35 11.55 -4.39 -6.40
CA THR A 35 12.10 -5.64 -6.91
C THR A 35 12.86 -6.35 -5.80
N VAL A 36 12.60 -7.64 -5.65
CA VAL A 36 13.30 -8.51 -4.70
C VAL A 36 14.35 -9.32 -5.44
N THR A 37 15.57 -9.31 -4.90
CA THR A 37 16.66 -10.17 -5.38
C THR A 37 17.31 -10.93 -4.22
N HIS A 38 17.87 -12.10 -4.55
CA HIS A 38 18.75 -12.87 -3.69
C HIS A 38 20.00 -13.25 -4.49
N ASN A 39 21.18 -12.89 -3.99
CA ASN A 39 22.44 -13.06 -4.71
C ASN A 39 22.39 -12.52 -6.16
N GLY A 40 21.75 -11.37 -6.35
CA GLY A 40 21.60 -10.71 -7.66
C GLY A 40 20.55 -11.32 -8.59
N LYS A 41 19.85 -12.38 -8.18
CA LYS A 41 18.80 -13.04 -8.97
C LYS A 41 17.41 -12.62 -8.47
N PRO A 42 16.44 -12.35 -9.34
CA PRO A 42 15.07 -12.07 -8.92
C PRO A 42 14.45 -13.29 -8.23
N VAL A 43 13.66 -13.02 -7.17
CA VAL A 43 12.92 -14.06 -6.44
C VAL A 43 11.45 -13.94 -6.78
N SER A 44 10.90 -14.92 -7.48
CA SER A 44 9.50 -14.95 -7.90
C SER A 44 8.60 -15.69 -6.90
N LYS A 45 7.30 -15.39 -6.96
CA LYS A 45 6.24 -16.04 -6.18
C LYS A 45 6.47 -15.99 -4.67
N LEU A 46 7.09 -14.92 -4.23
CA LEU A 46 7.36 -14.63 -2.83
C LEU A 46 6.32 -13.65 -2.31
N GLN A 47 5.67 -13.95 -1.21
CA GLN A 47 4.84 -12.98 -0.53
C GLN A 47 5.71 -12.06 0.30
N VAL A 48 5.67 -10.78 -0.01
CA VAL A 48 6.39 -9.73 0.72
C VAL A 48 5.41 -8.90 1.52
N THR A 49 5.82 -8.48 2.72
CA THR A 49 4.98 -7.70 3.61
C THR A 49 5.80 -6.58 4.25
N MET A 50 5.26 -5.38 4.23
CA MET A 50 5.72 -4.26 5.06
C MET A 50 4.86 -4.21 6.31
N ILE A 51 5.46 -4.55 7.46
CA ILE A 51 4.81 -4.55 8.76
C ILE A 51 5.15 -3.24 9.47
N PRO A 52 4.19 -2.33 9.69
CA PRO A 52 4.48 -1.09 10.40
C PRO A 52 4.87 -1.36 11.86
N ASP A 53 5.82 -0.60 12.39
CA ASP A 53 6.18 -0.69 13.80
C ASP A 53 5.00 -0.27 14.70
N ASP A 54 4.12 0.59 14.21
CA ASP A 54 2.88 0.98 14.87
C ASP A 54 1.66 0.22 14.30
N LEU A 55 1.47 -1.01 14.71
CA LEU A 55 0.31 -1.83 14.33
C LEU A 55 -1.02 -1.39 15.00
N LYS A 56 -0.98 -0.47 15.95
CA LYS A 56 -2.21 0.00 16.61
C LYS A 56 -3.04 0.91 15.70
N THR A 57 -2.36 1.68 14.85
CA THR A 57 -3.00 2.69 13.99
C THR A 57 -2.80 2.42 12.50
N LYS A 58 -1.94 1.47 12.14
CA LYS A 58 -1.55 1.20 10.75
C LYS A 58 -1.68 -0.29 10.44
N ALA A 59 -2.13 -0.59 9.24
CA ALA A 59 -2.21 -1.97 8.75
C ALA A 59 -0.96 -2.36 7.94
N GLU A 60 -0.73 -3.65 7.84
CA GLU A 60 0.30 -4.23 6.98
C GLU A 60 -0.03 -4.03 5.51
N SER A 61 1.01 -3.89 4.69
CA SER A 61 0.90 -3.86 3.24
C SER A 61 1.57 -5.09 2.64
N MET A 62 0.92 -5.75 1.72
CA MET A 62 1.39 -7.01 1.13
C MET A 62 1.44 -6.95 -0.39
N GLY A 63 2.30 -7.77 -0.97
CA GLY A 63 2.38 -8.04 -2.40
C GLY A 63 2.98 -9.41 -2.66
N ILE A 64 2.85 -9.87 -3.90
CA ILE A 64 3.49 -11.12 -4.36
C ILE A 64 4.41 -10.76 -5.52
N THR A 65 5.63 -11.28 -5.50
CA THR A 65 6.59 -11.02 -6.57
C THR A 65 6.23 -11.79 -7.84
N ASP A 66 6.39 -11.12 -8.98
CA ASP A 66 6.26 -11.74 -10.31
C ASP A 66 7.54 -12.50 -10.71
N ASP A 67 7.58 -13.02 -11.95
CA ASP A 67 8.73 -13.77 -12.46
C ASP A 67 10.02 -12.94 -12.57
N GLN A 68 9.92 -11.63 -12.48
CA GLN A 68 11.06 -10.72 -12.47
C GLN A 68 11.39 -10.21 -11.05
N GLY A 69 10.74 -10.76 -10.03
CA GLY A 69 10.91 -10.35 -8.64
C GLY A 69 10.23 -9.02 -8.31
N LYS A 70 9.40 -8.47 -9.21
CA LYS A 70 8.70 -7.20 -8.99
C LYS A 70 7.47 -7.37 -8.13
N PHE A 71 7.20 -6.37 -7.29
CA PHE A 71 6.04 -6.35 -6.42
C PHE A 71 5.42 -4.96 -6.32
N ASP A 72 4.12 -4.95 -6.06
CA ASP A 72 3.34 -3.77 -5.67
C ASP A 72 2.75 -4.02 -4.28
N LEU A 73 2.87 -3.07 -3.37
CA LEU A 73 2.34 -3.21 -2.02
C LEU A 73 0.95 -2.61 -1.88
N MET A 74 0.06 -3.36 -1.22
CA MET A 74 -1.33 -2.99 -1.01
C MET A 74 -1.77 -3.27 0.43
N VAL A 75 -2.62 -2.41 0.97
CA VAL A 75 -3.38 -2.68 2.20
C VAL A 75 -4.75 -3.21 1.79
N GLY A 76 -4.96 -4.52 1.92
CA GLY A 76 -6.15 -5.15 1.34
C GLY A 76 -6.20 -4.96 -0.18
N SER A 77 -7.18 -4.22 -0.68
CA SER A 77 -7.33 -3.86 -2.10
C SER A 77 -6.87 -2.44 -2.45
N VAL A 78 -6.35 -1.70 -1.49
CA VAL A 78 -5.93 -0.30 -1.67
C VAL A 78 -4.42 -0.24 -1.87
N PRO A 79 -3.94 0.28 -3.03
CA PRO A 79 -2.51 0.43 -3.25
C PRO A 79 -1.86 1.38 -2.25
N GLY A 80 -0.74 0.98 -1.69
CA GLY A 80 0.08 1.84 -0.84
C GLY A 80 0.53 1.23 0.47
N VAL A 81 1.36 2.00 1.16
CA VAL A 81 1.98 1.70 2.45
C VAL A 81 1.79 2.92 3.35
N PHE A 82 1.44 2.71 4.60
CA PHE A 82 1.37 3.80 5.58
C PHE A 82 2.75 4.42 5.80
N PRO A 83 2.84 5.74 6.08
CA PRO A 83 4.12 6.37 6.37
C PRO A 83 4.73 5.86 7.67
N GLY A 84 6.06 5.87 7.74
CA GLY A 84 6.83 5.55 8.92
C GLY A 84 7.68 4.28 8.81
N PRO A 85 8.26 3.84 9.93
CA PRO A 85 9.14 2.69 9.98
C PRO A 85 8.37 1.36 9.86
N HIS A 86 8.95 0.45 9.08
CA HIS A 86 8.41 -0.88 8.80
C HIS A 86 9.48 -1.96 8.87
N THR A 87 9.08 -3.16 9.21
CA THR A 87 9.86 -4.37 8.98
C THR A 87 9.41 -5.00 7.67
N PHE A 88 10.34 -5.27 6.78
CA PHE A 88 10.09 -6.02 5.55
C PHE A 88 10.24 -7.51 5.84
N THR A 89 9.24 -8.29 5.47
CA THR A 89 9.26 -9.75 5.61
C THR A 89 8.94 -10.45 4.30
N ALA A 90 9.38 -11.69 4.21
CA ALA A 90 9.16 -12.54 3.05
C ALA A 90 8.77 -13.95 3.49
N ILE A 91 7.70 -14.48 2.92
CA ILE A 91 7.22 -15.84 3.19
C ILE A 91 6.79 -16.53 1.90
N ASP A 92 6.74 -17.85 1.94
CA ASP A 92 6.06 -18.63 0.91
C ASP A 92 4.54 -18.47 1.04
N PRO A 93 3.82 -18.01 0.01
CA PRO A 93 2.38 -17.81 0.09
C PRO A 93 1.58 -19.09 0.34
N LEU A 94 2.14 -20.27 0.04
CA LEU A 94 1.50 -21.56 0.31
C LEU A 94 1.78 -22.10 1.71
N ALA A 95 2.70 -21.51 2.45
CA ALA A 95 3.07 -22.00 3.79
C ALA A 95 1.88 -22.05 4.76
N ALA A 96 0.95 -21.08 4.67
CA ALA A 96 -0.24 -21.02 5.51
C ALA A 96 -1.20 -22.21 5.34
N VAL A 97 -1.14 -22.89 4.18
CA VAL A 97 -1.97 -24.08 3.87
C VAL A 97 -1.15 -25.38 3.85
N GLY A 98 0.07 -25.34 4.40
CA GLY A 98 0.97 -26.51 4.46
C GLY A 98 1.60 -26.87 3.12
N GLY A 99 1.53 -25.96 2.14
CA GLY A 99 2.17 -26.12 0.83
C GLY A 99 3.55 -25.49 0.75
N GLN A 100 4.17 -25.64 -0.40
CA GLN A 100 5.47 -25.05 -0.72
C GLN A 100 5.51 -24.68 -2.20
N THR A 101 5.86 -23.43 -2.49
CA THR A 101 5.89 -22.90 -3.86
C THR A 101 7.13 -23.40 -4.61
N SER A 102 8.27 -23.50 -3.93
CA SER A 102 9.54 -23.88 -4.51
C SER A 102 10.38 -24.72 -3.53
N ASN A 103 11.07 -25.74 -4.07
CA ASN A 103 12.07 -26.51 -3.34
C ASN A 103 13.49 -25.99 -3.55
N ASP A 104 13.64 -24.86 -4.26
CA ASP A 104 14.94 -24.23 -4.45
C ASP A 104 15.53 -23.85 -3.07
N PRO A 105 16.76 -24.30 -2.75
CA PRO A 105 17.39 -24.00 -1.46
C PRO A 105 17.49 -22.50 -1.17
N ASP A 106 17.74 -21.68 -2.18
CA ASP A 106 17.84 -20.24 -2.04
C ASP A 106 16.48 -19.63 -1.66
N TYR A 107 15.39 -20.11 -2.29
CA TYR A 107 14.03 -19.70 -1.96
C TYR A 107 13.66 -20.08 -0.52
N VAL A 108 13.96 -21.30 -0.12
CA VAL A 108 13.68 -21.81 1.24
C VAL A 108 14.48 -21.02 2.29
N GLU A 109 15.74 -20.70 2.00
CA GLU A 109 16.58 -19.91 2.89
C GLU A 109 16.04 -18.49 3.06
N VAL A 110 15.65 -17.84 1.97
CA VAL A 110 15.02 -16.52 2.00
C VAL A 110 13.76 -16.51 2.87
N CYS A 111 12.86 -17.48 2.67
CA CYS A 111 11.64 -17.58 3.46
C CYS A 111 11.90 -17.83 4.95
N LYS A 112 12.99 -18.52 5.30
CA LYS A 112 13.38 -18.75 6.68
C LYS A 112 14.01 -17.52 7.32
N LYS A 113 14.95 -16.88 6.64
CA LYS A 113 15.71 -15.75 7.17
C LYS A 113 14.87 -14.50 7.33
N TYR A 114 13.97 -14.25 6.37
CA TYR A 114 13.16 -13.03 6.31
C TYR A 114 11.70 -13.21 6.75
N ALA A 115 11.41 -14.31 7.44
CA ALA A 115 10.10 -14.54 8.05
C ALA A 115 9.71 -13.46 9.07
N PRO A 116 8.41 -13.26 9.35
CA PRO A 116 7.97 -12.41 10.45
C PRO A 116 8.63 -12.82 11.78
N GLY A 117 9.14 -11.84 12.50
CA GLY A 117 9.90 -12.05 13.75
C GLY A 117 11.38 -12.40 13.56
N SER A 118 11.83 -12.73 12.35
CA SER A 118 13.23 -13.06 12.04
C SER A 118 13.91 -12.04 11.14
N SER A 119 13.14 -11.35 10.30
CA SER A 119 13.70 -10.42 9.32
C SER A 119 14.42 -9.24 9.96
N PRO A 120 15.67 -8.98 9.55
CA PRO A 120 16.42 -7.80 10.02
C PRO A 120 16.15 -6.55 9.17
N LEU A 121 15.38 -6.64 8.10
CA LEU A 121 15.21 -5.55 7.14
C LEU A 121 14.21 -4.51 7.63
N LYS A 122 14.66 -3.26 7.69
CA LYS A 122 13.87 -2.11 8.08
C LYS A 122 13.84 -1.07 6.96
N PHE A 123 12.65 -0.52 6.72
CA PHE A 123 12.45 0.59 5.79
C PHE A 123 11.61 1.67 6.46
N ASP A 124 11.98 2.92 6.22
CA ASP A 124 11.20 4.09 6.63
C ASP A 124 10.53 4.71 5.40
N ILE A 125 9.23 4.56 5.28
CA ILE A 125 8.47 5.02 4.13
C ILE A 125 7.97 6.45 4.37
N GLN A 126 8.56 7.42 3.67
CA GLN A 126 8.24 8.84 3.78
C GLN A 126 7.78 9.47 2.46
N LYS A 127 7.81 8.71 1.37
CA LYS A 127 7.45 9.15 0.01
C LYS A 127 7.07 7.96 -0.86
N ASN A 128 6.53 8.24 -2.04
CA ASN A 128 6.34 7.21 -3.05
C ASN A 128 7.67 6.62 -3.48
N GLU A 129 7.72 5.30 -3.58
CA GLU A 129 8.88 4.53 -4.05
C GLU A 129 8.45 3.72 -5.27
N SER A 130 8.92 4.10 -6.45
CA SER A 130 8.58 3.42 -7.70
C SER A 130 9.54 2.28 -8.06
N ASN A 131 10.69 2.20 -7.40
CA ASN A 131 11.74 1.22 -7.67
C ASN A 131 12.55 0.89 -6.42
N LEU A 132 11.86 0.42 -5.38
CA LEU A 132 12.52 -0.01 -4.14
C LEU A 132 13.30 -1.29 -4.40
N GLU A 133 14.61 -1.25 -4.23
CA GLU A 133 15.45 -2.44 -4.33
C GLU A 133 15.54 -3.15 -2.97
N VAL A 134 15.08 -4.39 -2.93
CA VAL A 134 15.13 -5.23 -1.74
C VAL A 134 16.07 -6.41 -2.00
N LYS A 135 17.22 -6.39 -1.36
CA LYS A 135 18.22 -7.46 -1.44
C LYS A 135 18.07 -8.39 -0.24
N LEU A 136 17.78 -9.64 -0.51
CA LEU A 136 17.60 -10.69 0.49
C LEU A 136 18.85 -11.59 0.54
N ASP A 137 19.99 -11.01 0.82
CA ASP A 137 21.30 -11.71 0.82
C ASP A 137 21.68 -12.22 2.21
#